data_799c567c78d24fc5e8d052be54c6bf4e
#
_entry.id   799c567c78d24fc5e8d052be54c6bf4e
#
_cell.length_a   1.000
_cell.length_b   1.000
_cell.length_c   1.000
_cell.angle_alpha   90.00
_cell.angle_beta   90.00
_cell.angle_gamma   90.00
#
_symmetry.space_group_name_H-M   'P 1'
#
loop_
_entity.id
_entity.type
_entity.pdbx_description
1 polymer ?
#
loop_
_entity_poly.entity_id
_entity_poly.type
_entity_poly.pdbx_seq_one_letter_code
_entity_poly.pdbx_strand_id
1 'polypeptide(L)'
;IDDRVIEGQIHEKKAAKKIYEKAKQEGKSASLVEQQRPNIFTTSVANIAPGGTITIAIEYQQAVLIDNNTYSIRFPMVVGDRYIPGIPIKTPADSLGVAPNTHEVEDASKITPPSEGIISYLTGMDYETYLPVTIDINLMAGFDLASLDSSYHKIHTTQINQITKHISL
;
A
#
# COMPACT_ATOMS: atom_id res chain seq x y z
N ILE A 1 12.69 -10.78 5.03
CA ILE A 1 12.73 -11.78 3.96
C ILE A 1 13.30 -13.05 4.58
N ASP A 2 12.52 -14.10 4.57
CA ASP A 2 12.78 -15.30 5.38
C ASP A 2 13.01 -14.86 6.85
N ASP A 3 14.02 -15.39 7.54
CA ASP A 3 14.33 -15.00 8.92
C ASP A 3 15.21 -13.74 9.05
N ARG A 4 15.47 -13.05 7.94
CA ARG A 4 16.32 -11.85 7.96
C ARG A 4 15.49 -10.58 8.09
N VAL A 5 15.86 -9.76 9.06
CA VAL A 5 15.37 -8.39 9.22
C VAL A 5 16.31 -7.46 8.45
N ILE A 6 15.75 -6.64 7.56
CA ILE A 6 16.49 -5.62 6.82
C ILE A 6 15.87 -4.27 7.19
N GLU A 7 16.67 -3.44 7.81
CA GLU A 7 16.26 -2.07 8.14
C GLU A 7 16.43 -1.17 6.92
N GLY A 8 15.37 -0.43 6.58
CA GLY A 8 15.37 0.50 5.46
C GLY A 8 16.22 1.73 5.75
N GLN A 9 16.96 2.20 4.75
CA GLN A 9 17.71 3.45 4.82
C GLN A 9 17.05 4.52 3.96
N ILE A 10 16.99 5.73 4.48
CA ILE A 10 16.46 6.89 3.75
C ILE A 10 17.54 7.43 2.81
N HIS A 11 17.21 7.52 1.54
CA HIS A 11 18.05 8.06 0.49
C HIS A 11 17.28 9.07 -0.36
N GLU A 12 18.00 9.89 -1.11
CA GLU A 12 17.40 10.68 -2.18
C GLU A 12 16.73 9.72 -3.21
N LYS A 13 15.54 10.08 -3.72
CA LYS A 13 14.69 9.19 -4.54
C LYS A 13 15.44 8.51 -5.71
N LYS A 14 16.24 9.27 -6.47
CA LYS A 14 16.99 8.71 -7.60
C LYS A 14 18.11 7.77 -7.15
N ALA A 15 18.75 8.07 -6.03
CA ALA A 15 19.80 7.23 -5.45
C ALA A 15 19.22 5.92 -4.93
N ALA A 16 18.12 5.99 -4.17
CA ALA A 16 17.39 4.81 -3.69
C ALA A 16 16.98 3.88 -4.85
N LYS A 17 16.43 4.45 -5.93
CA LYS A 17 16.05 3.68 -7.11
C LYS A 17 17.24 2.99 -7.78
N LYS A 18 18.40 3.67 -7.91
CA LYS A 18 19.61 3.03 -8.46
C LYS A 18 20.10 1.87 -7.60
N ILE A 19 20.07 2.00 -6.28
CA ILE A 19 20.44 0.94 -5.34
C ILE A 19 19.52 -0.26 -5.52
N TYR A 20 18.21 -0.02 -5.57
CA TYR A 20 17.20 -1.05 -5.78
C TYR A 20 17.38 -1.79 -7.11
N GLU A 21 17.51 -1.06 -8.22
CA GLU A 21 17.68 -1.66 -9.55
C GLU A 21 18.98 -2.47 -9.66
N LYS A 22 20.06 -1.99 -9.04
CA LYS A 22 21.33 -2.73 -8.97
C LYS A 22 21.15 -4.04 -8.19
N ALA A 23 20.53 -4.00 -7.02
CA ALA A 23 20.28 -5.19 -6.22
C ALA A 23 19.38 -6.18 -6.95
N LYS A 24 18.35 -5.69 -7.64
CA LYS A 24 17.45 -6.50 -8.48
C LYS A 24 18.22 -7.22 -9.60
N GLN A 25 19.10 -6.52 -10.32
CA GLN A 25 19.93 -7.10 -11.39
C GLN A 25 20.94 -8.12 -10.87
N GLU A 26 21.45 -7.92 -9.64
CA GLU A 26 22.36 -8.86 -8.97
C GLU A 26 21.64 -10.09 -8.36
N GLY A 27 20.33 -10.22 -8.56
CA GLY A 27 19.54 -11.33 -7.99
C GLY A 27 19.33 -11.23 -6.46
N LYS A 28 19.65 -10.10 -5.85
CA LYS A 28 19.47 -9.88 -4.40
C LYS A 28 18.02 -9.51 -4.10
N SER A 29 17.47 -10.07 -3.03
CA SER A 29 16.17 -9.60 -2.52
C SER A 29 16.29 -8.15 -2.06
N ALA A 30 15.42 -7.30 -2.54
CA ALA A 30 15.43 -5.88 -2.23
C ALA A 30 13.99 -5.34 -2.15
N SER A 31 13.81 -4.31 -1.32
CA SER A 31 12.57 -3.54 -1.30
C SER A 31 12.87 -2.04 -1.44
N LEU A 32 11.93 -1.34 -2.05
CA LEU A 32 11.99 0.11 -2.23
C LEU A 32 10.62 0.69 -1.89
N VAL A 33 10.59 1.65 -0.98
CA VAL A 33 9.39 2.45 -0.70
C VAL A 33 9.63 3.85 -1.28
N GLU A 34 8.78 4.25 -2.20
CA GLU A 34 8.83 5.56 -2.85
C GLU A 34 7.59 6.38 -2.53
N GLN A 35 7.77 7.61 -2.09
CA GLN A 35 6.68 8.57 -2.04
C GLN A 35 6.47 9.18 -3.43
N GLN A 36 5.33 8.91 -4.03
CA GLN A 36 4.96 9.47 -5.35
C GLN A 36 4.25 10.82 -5.20
N ARG A 37 3.43 10.98 -4.17
CA ARG A 37 2.72 12.20 -3.78
C ARG A 37 2.68 12.27 -2.24
N PRO A 38 2.31 13.38 -1.61
CA PRO A 38 2.28 13.51 -0.16
C PRO A 38 1.53 12.39 0.59
N ASN A 39 0.56 11.77 -0.08
CA ASN A 39 -0.29 10.71 0.49
C ASN A 39 -0.28 9.42 -0.36
N ILE A 40 0.65 9.26 -1.30
CA ILE A 40 0.76 8.06 -2.14
C ILE A 40 2.16 7.49 -2.02
N PHE A 41 2.22 6.27 -1.54
CA PHE A 41 3.44 5.49 -1.41
C PHE A 41 3.35 4.24 -2.28
N THR A 42 4.43 3.95 -2.97
CA THR A 42 4.58 2.72 -3.77
C THR A 42 5.65 1.86 -3.13
N THR A 43 5.32 0.62 -2.87
CA THR A 43 6.28 -0.36 -2.39
C THR A 43 6.60 -1.33 -3.53
N SER A 44 7.87 -1.47 -3.85
CA SER A 44 8.38 -2.41 -4.84
C SER A 44 9.26 -3.45 -4.16
N VAL A 45 9.10 -4.70 -4.55
CA VAL A 45 9.90 -5.81 -4.04
C VAL A 45 10.51 -6.59 -5.21
N ALA A 46 11.74 -7.02 -5.08
CA ALA A 46 12.45 -7.78 -6.10
C ALA A 46 13.03 -9.08 -5.56
N ASN A 47 13.06 -10.08 -6.43
CA ASN A 47 13.74 -11.36 -6.22
C ASN A 47 13.25 -12.12 -4.97
N ILE A 48 11.92 -12.25 -4.83
CA ILE A 48 11.31 -13.16 -3.85
C ILE A 48 11.46 -14.58 -4.42
N ALA A 49 12.03 -15.48 -3.65
CA ALA A 49 12.15 -16.88 -4.04
C ALA A 49 10.77 -17.54 -4.18
N PRO A 50 10.61 -18.57 -5.04
CA PRO A 50 9.36 -19.34 -5.10
C PRO A 50 8.98 -19.87 -3.72
N GLY A 51 7.73 -19.62 -3.28
CA GLY A 51 7.24 -19.99 -1.96
C GLY A 51 7.74 -19.11 -0.81
N GLY A 52 8.60 -18.12 -1.11
CA GLY A 52 9.11 -17.18 -0.11
C GLY A 52 8.05 -16.19 0.36
N THR A 53 8.12 -15.81 1.63
CA THR A 53 7.27 -14.78 2.24
C THR A 53 8.09 -13.54 2.56
N ILE A 54 7.52 -12.37 2.27
CA ILE A 54 8.09 -11.09 2.66
C ILE A 54 7.12 -10.33 3.55
N THR A 55 7.63 -9.80 4.66
CA THR A 55 6.88 -8.89 5.52
C THR A 55 7.50 -7.50 5.42
N ILE A 56 6.67 -6.50 5.17
CA ILE A 56 7.08 -5.10 5.13
C ILE A 56 6.41 -4.39 6.30
N ALA A 57 7.23 -3.81 7.18
CA ALA A 57 6.76 -2.98 8.28
C ALA A 57 7.01 -1.51 7.94
N ILE A 58 5.97 -0.69 8.09
CA ILE A 58 6.03 0.76 7.88
C ILE A 58 5.51 1.43 9.15
N GLU A 59 6.26 2.38 9.66
CA GLU A 59 5.85 3.24 10.77
C GLU A 59 5.58 4.64 10.23
N TYR A 60 4.45 5.24 10.63
CA TYR A 60 4.10 6.61 10.29
C TYR A 60 3.34 7.28 11.42
N GLN A 61 3.34 8.60 11.44
CA GLN A 61 2.59 9.42 12.38
C GLN A 61 1.53 10.23 11.64
N GLN A 62 0.35 10.28 12.21
CA GLN A 62 -0.79 11.01 11.66
C GLN A 62 -1.58 11.68 12.79
N ALA A 63 -2.03 12.91 12.55
CA ALA A 63 -3.00 13.54 13.43
C ALA A 63 -4.35 12.83 13.31
N VAL A 64 -4.93 12.47 14.44
CA VAL A 64 -6.27 11.89 14.51
C VAL A 64 -7.31 12.98 14.55
N LEU A 65 -8.32 12.90 13.70
CA LEU A 65 -9.44 13.83 13.71
C LEU A 65 -10.35 13.54 14.92
N ILE A 66 -10.70 14.61 15.63
CA ILE A 66 -11.60 14.54 16.79
C ILE A 66 -12.81 15.42 16.47
N ASP A 67 -13.99 14.84 16.50
CA ASP A 67 -15.26 15.53 16.36
C ASP A 67 -16.27 14.97 17.38
N ASN A 68 -16.86 15.83 18.21
CA ASN A 68 -17.86 15.46 19.21
C ASN A 68 -17.47 14.24 20.07
N ASN A 69 -16.26 14.23 20.62
CA ASN A 69 -15.65 13.11 21.37
C ASN A 69 -15.48 11.80 20.55
N THR A 70 -15.60 11.85 19.24
CA THR A 70 -15.34 10.73 18.36
C THR A 70 -13.99 10.91 17.69
N TYR A 71 -13.11 9.93 17.86
CA TYR A 71 -11.83 9.85 17.16
C TYR A 71 -12.01 9.07 15.87
N SER A 72 -11.56 9.64 14.75
CA SER A 72 -11.69 9.01 13.45
C SER A 72 -10.33 8.80 12.80
N ILE A 73 -10.07 7.57 12.37
CA ILE A 73 -8.90 7.19 11.58
C ILE A 73 -9.38 6.64 10.25
N ARG A 74 -8.82 7.14 9.17
CA ARG A 74 -9.05 6.60 7.84
C ARG A 74 -7.74 6.11 7.25
N PHE A 75 -7.68 4.82 6.94
CA PHE A 75 -6.57 4.20 6.23
C PHE A 75 -7.01 3.90 4.79
N PRO A 76 -6.69 4.76 3.81
CA PRO A 76 -7.07 4.52 2.43
C PRO A 76 -6.15 3.45 1.82
N MET A 77 -6.71 2.33 1.39
CA MET A 77 -5.97 1.23 0.76
C MET A 77 -5.89 1.36 -0.75
N VAL A 78 -6.85 2.04 -1.36
CA VAL A 78 -6.96 2.17 -2.81
C VAL A 78 -6.79 3.63 -3.20
N VAL A 79 -5.98 3.86 -4.22
CA VAL A 79 -5.92 5.16 -4.89
C VAL A 79 -7.12 5.24 -5.82
N GLY A 80 -8.04 6.15 -5.54
CA GLY A 80 -9.22 6.37 -6.39
C GLY A 80 -8.85 6.86 -7.80
N ASP A 81 -9.75 6.65 -8.74
CA ASP A 81 -9.63 7.15 -10.11
C ASP A 81 -9.42 8.67 -10.09
N ARG A 82 -8.54 9.14 -10.95
CA ARG A 82 -8.23 10.56 -11.08
C ARG A 82 -8.04 10.95 -12.53
N TYR A 83 -8.37 12.18 -12.83
CA TYR A 83 -8.07 12.74 -14.13
C TYR A 83 -6.55 12.90 -14.31
N ILE A 84 -6.02 12.38 -15.41
CA ILE A 84 -4.63 12.52 -15.81
C ILE A 84 -4.58 13.39 -17.07
N PRO A 85 -4.06 14.60 -16.99
CA PRO A 85 -3.94 15.48 -18.15
C PRO A 85 -2.81 15.03 -19.08
N GLY A 86 -2.86 15.51 -20.33
CA GLY A 86 -1.80 15.33 -21.32
C GLY A 86 -2.03 14.17 -22.29
N ILE A 87 -1.19 14.13 -23.30
CA ILE A 87 -1.23 13.11 -24.35
C ILE A 87 -0.49 11.86 -23.85
N PRO A 88 -1.14 10.66 -23.96
CA PRO A 88 -0.50 9.42 -23.54
C PRO A 88 0.83 9.15 -24.24
N ILE A 89 1.83 8.81 -23.45
CA ILE A 89 3.11 8.28 -23.94
C ILE A 89 2.92 6.76 -24.06
N LYS A 90 3.40 6.15 -25.15
CA LYS A 90 3.44 4.70 -25.25
C LYS A 90 4.40 4.17 -24.18
N THR A 91 3.85 3.58 -23.14
CA THR A 91 4.63 2.91 -22.08
C THR A 91 4.84 1.44 -22.40
N PRO A 92 5.97 0.84 -21.99
CA PRO A 92 6.13 -0.61 -22.01
C PRO A 92 5.00 -1.30 -21.25
N ALA A 93 4.72 -2.54 -21.60
CA ALA A 93 3.58 -3.34 -21.13
C ALA A 93 3.52 -3.60 -19.60
N ASP A 94 4.50 -3.18 -18.85
CA ASP A 94 4.65 -3.38 -17.40
C ASP A 94 3.99 -2.29 -16.53
N SER A 95 3.32 -1.30 -17.13
CA SER A 95 2.53 -0.35 -16.36
C SER A 95 1.08 -0.85 -16.21
N LEU A 96 0.80 -1.51 -15.10
CA LEU A 96 -0.54 -2.01 -14.74
C LEU A 96 -1.49 -0.91 -14.23
N GLY A 97 -1.12 0.37 -14.36
CA GLY A 97 -1.96 1.48 -13.94
C GLY A 97 -3.19 1.68 -14.85
N VAL A 98 -4.28 2.22 -14.28
CA VAL A 98 -5.52 2.55 -15.02
C VAL A 98 -5.25 3.59 -16.11
N ALA A 99 -4.37 4.54 -15.85
CA ALA A 99 -4.01 5.59 -16.78
C ALA A 99 -2.58 5.42 -17.31
N PRO A 100 -2.37 5.59 -18.62
CA PRO A 100 -1.03 5.62 -19.19
C PRO A 100 -0.27 6.88 -18.71
N ASN A 101 1.05 6.80 -18.72
CA ASN A 101 1.88 7.96 -18.53
C ASN A 101 1.64 8.98 -19.66
N THR A 102 1.69 10.27 -19.33
CA THR A 102 1.53 11.36 -20.30
C THR A 102 2.74 12.27 -20.28
N HIS A 103 2.85 13.17 -21.25
CA HIS A 103 3.92 14.20 -21.25
C HIS A 103 3.79 15.19 -20.10
N GLU A 104 2.60 15.33 -19.50
CA GLU A 104 2.37 16.20 -18.35
C GLU A 104 2.49 15.46 -17.01
N VAL A 105 2.21 14.14 -17.01
CA VAL A 105 2.29 13.27 -15.83
C VAL A 105 3.02 11.99 -16.21
N GLU A 106 4.34 12.04 -16.16
CA GLU A 106 5.21 10.93 -16.60
C GLU A 106 5.15 9.68 -15.70
N ASP A 107 4.56 9.79 -14.53
CA ASP A 107 4.41 8.72 -13.55
C ASP A 107 2.93 8.37 -13.26
N ALA A 108 2.02 8.68 -14.18
CA ALA A 108 0.58 8.43 -14.02
C ALA A 108 0.27 6.97 -13.66
N SER A 109 0.93 6.03 -14.30
CA SER A 109 0.76 4.60 -14.05
C SER A 109 1.13 4.16 -12.62
N LYS A 110 1.88 4.98 -11.86
CA LYS A 110 2.27 4.70 -10.47
C LYS A 110 1.32 5.31 -9.44
N ILE A 111 0.49 6.24 -9.87
CA ILE A 111 -0.45 6.97 -9.01
C ILE A 111 -1.91 6.66 -9.32
N THR A 112 -2.15 5.73 -10.21
CA THR A 112 -3.47 5.20 -10.55
C THR A 112 -3.50 3.70 -10.27
N PRO A 113 -4.60 3.16 -9.71
CA PRO A 113 -4.72 1.73 -9.45
C PRO A 113 -4.86 0.96 -10.77
N PRO A 114 -4.49 -0.32 -10.82
CA PRO A 114 -4.87 -1.19 -11.93
C PRO A 114 -6.39 -1.33 -11.96
N SER A 115 -6.98 -1.36 -13.15
CA SER A 115 -8.41 -1.57 -13.29
C SER A 115 -8.77 -3.04 -13.08
N GLU A 116 -9.96 -3.29 -12.53
CA GLU A 116 -10.52 -4.64 -12.39
C GLU A 116 -10.56 -5.38 -13.73
N GLY A 117 -10.94 -4.69 -14.79
CA GLY A 117 -10.98 -5.27 -16.13
C GLY A 117 -9.61 -5.71 -16.66
N ILE A 118 -8.53 -4.97 -16.34
CA ILE A 118 -7.17 -5.38 -16.72
C ILE A 118 -6.75 -6.63 -15.94
N ILE A 119 -7.00 -6.66 -14.64
CA ILE A 119 -6.69 -7.82 -13.79
C ILE A 119 -7.43 -9.06 -14.31
N SER A 120 -8.73 -8.96 -14.51
CA SER A 120 -9.56 -10.06 -15.02
C SER A 120 -9.09 -10.52 -16.40
N TYR A 121 -8.77 -9.59 -17.32
CA TYR A 121 -8.27 -9.93 -18.64
C TYR A 121 -6.93 -10.67 -18.61
N LEU A 122 -5.99 -10.24 -17.77
CA LEU A 122 -4.65 -10.83 -17.70
C LEU A 122 -4.61 -12.15 -16.93
N THR A 123 -5.43 -12.34 -15.93
CA THR A 123 -5.37 -13.48 -15.01
C THR A 123 -6.51 -14.48 -15.20
N GLY A 124 -7.61 -14.06 -15.82
CA GLY A 124 -8.86 -14.84 -15.87
C GLY A 124 -9.57 -14.97 -14.54
N MET A 125 -9.14 -14.24 -13.52
CA MET A 125 -9.72 -14.22 -12.17
C MET A 125 -10.44 -12.90 -11.95
N ASP A 126 -11.46 -12.90 -11.07
CA ASP A 126 -12.01 -11.65 -10.59
C ASP A 126 -11.01 -10.94 -9.66
N TYR A 127 -11.21 -9.63 -9.47
CA TYR A 127 -10.29 -8.79 -8.70
C TYR A 127 -10.19 -9.23 -7.24
N GLU A 128 -11.30 -9.61 -6.62
CA GLU A 128 -11.36 -10.02 -5.22
C GLU A 128 -10.62 -11.34 -4.99
N THR A 129 -10.73 -12.27 -5.94
CA THR A 129 -10.00 -13.55 -5.89
C THR A 129 -8.50 -13.36 -6.11
N TYR A 130 -8.12 -12.41 -7.00
CA TYR A 130 -6.72 -12.17 -7.34
C TYR A 130 -5.96 -11.39 -6.26
N LEU A 131 -6.62 -10.44 -5.60
CA LEU A 131 -6.04 -9.57 -4.57
C LEU A 131 -6.86 -9.64 -3.26
N PRO A 132 -6.91 -10.80 -2.60
CA PRO A 132 -7.60 -10.90 -1.32
C PRO A 132 -6.87 -10.02 -0.28
N VAL A 133 -7.62 -9.19 0.42
CA VAL A 133 -7.10 -8.33 1.50
C VAL A 133 -7.75 -8.72 2.81
N THR A 134 -6.92 -9.02 3.80
CA THR A 134 -7.34 -9.16 5.20
C THR A 134 -6.71 -8.07 6.02
N ILE A 135 -7.43 -7.54 6.99
CA ILE A 135 -6.95 -6.46 7.84
C ILE A 135 -7.12 -6.86 9.29
N ASP A 136 -6.01 -6.83 10.02
CA ASP A 136 -5.95 -7.03 11.46
C ASP A 136 -5.35 -5.79 12.11
N ILE A 137 -6.05 -5.22 13.09
CA ILE A 137 -5.65 -3.98 13.77
C ILE A 137 -5.55 -4.24 15.27
N ASN A 138 -4.41 -3.91 15.85
CA ASN A 138 -4.25 -3.83 17.29
C ASN A 138 -4.35 -2.35 17.72
N LEU A 139 -5.51 -1.95 18.20
CA LEU A 139 -5.76 -0.59 18.67
C LEU A 139 -5.38 -0.46 20.13
N MET A 140 -4.38 0.36 20.41
CA MET A 140 -3.96 0.78 21.76
C MET A 140 -4.40 2.22 21.97
N ALA A 141 -5.59 2.42 22.50
CA ALA A 141 -6.17 3.76 22.63
C ALA A 141 -5.56 4.59 23.76
N GLY A 142 -4.99 3.96 24.78
CA GLY A 142 -4.46 4.62 25.97
C GLY A 142 -5.55 5.07 26.99
N PHE A 143 -6.83 4.88 26.65
CA PHE A 143 -7.99 5.17 27.50
C PHE A 143 -9.14 4.22 27.15
N ASP A 144 -10.17 4.18 28.01
CA ASP A 144 -11.35 3.34 27.78
C ASP A 144 -12.19 3.89 26.63
N LEU A 145 -12.57 2.99 25.70
CA LEU A 145 -13.41 3.31 24.56
C LEU A 145 -14.87 2.94 24.86
N ALA A 146 -15.76 3.91 24.77
CA ALA A 146 -17.22 3.69 24.94
C ALA A 146 -17.80 2.84 23.79
N SER A 147 -17.37 3.08 22.57
CA SER A 147 -17.76 2.30 21.39
C SER A 147 -16.62 2.26 20.37
N LEU A 148 -16.72 1.33 19.45
CA LEU A 148 -15.81 1.20 18.31
C LEU A 148 -16.63 0.72 17.12
N ASP A 149 -16.71 1.53 16.07
CA ASP A 149 -17.52 1.29 14.89
C ASP A 149 -16.73 1.53 13.62
N SER A 150 -17.19 0.94 12.51
CA SER A 150 -16.67 1.23 11.16
C SER A 150 -17.82 1.58 10.23
N SER A 151 -17.68 2.69 9.50
CA SER A 151 -18.71 3.16 8.55
C SER A 151 -18.79 2.33 7.28
N TYR A 152 -17.75 1.58 6.93
CA TYR A 152 -17.63 0.94 5.61
C TYR A 152 -17.51 -0.58 5.67
N HIS A 153 -17.08 -1.14 6.80
CA HIS A 153 -16.79 -2.57 6.92
C HIS A 153 -17.47 -3.16 8.14
N LYS A 154 -17.88 -4.41 8.05
CA LYS A 154 -18.23 -5.18 9.24
C LYS A 154 -16.94 -5.54 9.96
N ILE A 155 -16.84 -5.17 11.22
CA ILE A 155 -15.68 -5.44 12.05
C ILE A 155 -16.01 -6.45 13.14
N HIS A 156 -15.04 -7.30 13.45
CA HIS A 156 -15.06 -8.16 14.62
C HIS A 156 -14.07 -7.60 15.63
N THR A 157 -14.52 -7.37 16.85
CA THR A 157 -13.68 -6.79 17.90
C THR A 157 -13.51 -7.75 19.06
N THR A 158 -12.28 -7.91 19.52
CA THR A 158 -11.92 -8.67 20.71
C THR A 158 -11.18 -7.77 21.69
N GLN A 159 -11.64 -7.73 22.94
CA GLN A 159 -10.94 -7.00 23.99
C GLN A 159 -9.73 -7.79 24.44
N ILE A 160 -8.53 -7.19 24.37
CA ILE A 160 -7.29 -7.78 24.85
C ILE A 160 -7.04 -7.37 26.31
N ASN A 161 -7.18 -6.08 26.60
CA ASN A 161 -7.11 -5.52 27.95
C ASN A 161 -7.91 -4.21 27.99
N GLN A 162 -7.87 -3.47 29.10
CA GLN A 162 -8.70 -2.26 29.30
C GLN A 162 -8.53 -1.22 28.17
N ILE A 163 -7.32 -1.05 27.63
CA ILE A 163 -6.98 -0.01 26.66
C ILE A 163 -6.61 -0.54 25.28
N THR A 164 -6.66 -1.87 25.08
CA THR A 164 -6.25 -2.51 23.81
C THR A 164 -7.37 -3.38 23.27
N LYS A 165 -7.73 -3.17 22.02
CA LYS A 165 -8.66 -4.02 21.27
C LYS A 165 -7.98 -4.55 20.01
N HIS A 166 -8.31 -5.80 19.67
CA HIS A 166 -8.00 -6.37 18.36
C HIS A 166 -9.26 -6.27 17.47
N ILE A 167 -9.05 -5.85 16.22
CA ILE A 167 -10.10 -5.65 15.24
C ILE A 167 -9.70 -6.43 13.99
N SER A 168 -10.61 -7.22 13.44
CA SER A 168 -10.41 -7.90 12.16
C SER A 168 -11.58 -7.61 11.20
N LEU A 169 -11.23 -7.56 9.90
CA LEU A 169 -12.15 -7.35 8.79
C LEU A 169 -12.02 -8.48 7.78
#